data_3fd7f90ec7d3cdb9d346a2836cdd9184
#
_entry.id   3fd7f90ec7d3cdb9d346a2836cdd9184
#
_cell.length_a   1.000
_cell.length_b   1.000
_cell.length_c   1.000
_cell.angle_alpha   90.00
_cell.angle_beta   90.00
_cell.angle_gamma   90.00
#
_symmetry.space_group_name_H-M   'P 1'
#
loop_
_entity.id
_entity.type
_entity.pdbx_description
1 polymer ?
#
loop_
_entity_poly.entity_id
_entity_poly.type
_entity_poly.pdbx_seq_one_letter_code
_entity_poly.pdbx_strand_id
1 'polypeptide(L)'
;MAADIFRPGRTGAAAVLGPLEGEIMESVWQASRAVPVSEVHARLSIGGRSISYSAVKAVLNNLADKGRLTKTRQGKSTFFAATRSREEFDAQVVSTVVSSLKRNFGPPVIAQLVNELAIDEETLAEFERVIAARKSELGS
;
A
#
# COMPACT_ATOMS: atom_id res chain seq x y z
N MET A 1 -0.34 -6.17 17.05
CA MET A 1 0.03 -5.67 15.73
C MET A 1 -0.40 -4.22 15.60
N ALA A 2 0.54 -3.34 15.32
CA ALA A 2 0.19 -1.93 15.11
C ALA A 2 -0.69 -1.80 13.85
N ALA A 3 -1.86 -1.20 14.00
CA ALA A 3 -2.71 -0.92 12.86
C ALA A 3 -2.10 0.18 12.02
N ASP A 4 -2.14 0.03 10.72
CA ASP A 4 -1.73 1.09 9.82
C ASP A 4 -2.71 2.25 9.96
N ILE A 5 -2.16 3.45 10.15
CA ILE A 5 -2.95 4.65 10.33
C ILE A 5 -3.09 5.35 8.98
N PHE A 6 -4.32 5.52 8.52
CA PHE A 6 -4.60 6.28 7.31
C PHE A 6 -4.28 7.76 7.54
N ARG A 7 -3.50 8.35 6.62
CA ARG A 7 -3.06 9.75 6.69
C ARG A 7 -3.62 10.54 5.52
N PRO A 8 -4.68 11.31 5.71
CA PRO A 8 -5.23 12.16 4.65
C PRO A 8 -4.17 13.12 4.09
N GLY A 9 -4.24 13.39 2.80
CA GLY A 9 -3.28 14.26 2.12
C GLY A 9 -2.02 13.57 1.65
N ARG A 10 -1.85 12.30 1.94
CA ARG A 10 -0.77 11.47 1.42
C ARG A 10 -1.33 10.52 0.38
N THR A 11 -0.50 10.08 -0.56
CA THR A 11 -0.92 9.17 -1.64
C THR A 11 -0.19 7.83 -1.54
N GLY A 12 -0.84 6.77 -2.04
CA GLY A 12 -0.27 5.44 -2.09
C GLY A 12 0.15 4.92 -0.72
N ALA A 13 1.31 4.26 -0.66
CA ALA A 13 1.81 3.67 0.58
C ALA A 13 2.00 4.70 1.70
N ALA A 14 2.35 5.94 1.36
CA ALA A 14 2.55 7.00 2.36
C ALA A 14 1.26 7.42 3.06
N ALA A 15 0.09 7.14 2.50
CA ALA A 15 -1.19 7.42 3.14
C ALA A 15 -1.42 6.53 4.37
N VAL A 16 -0.82 5.34 4.37
CA VAL A 16 -1.00 4.34 5.44
C VAL A 16 0.28 4.16 6.25
N LEU A 17 1.40 4.09 5.55
CA LEU A 17 2.72 3.94 6.16
C LEU A 17 3.30 5.31 6.51
N GLY A 18 4.32 5.34 7.36
CA GLY A 18 5.08 6.56 7.58
C GLY A 18 5.78 7.01 6.30
N PRO A 19 6.19 8.30 6.20
CA PRO A 19 6.84 8.81 4.99
C PRO A 19 8.05 7.98 4.55
N LEU A 20 8.92 7.62 5.47
CA LEU A 20 10.11 6.82 5.15
C LEU A 20 9.73 5.40 4.75
N GLU A 21 8.79 4.78 5.44
CA GLU A 21 8.30 3.44 5.10
C GLU A 21 7.70 3.42 3.70
N GLY A 22 6.92 4.44 3.35
CA GLY A 22 6.31 4.57 2.03
C GLY A 22 7.36 4.72 0.93
N GLU A 23 8.40 5.51 1.16
CA GLU A 23 9.50 5.70 0.20
C GLU A 23 10.29 4.40 0.01
N ILE A 24 10.53 3.67 1.09
CA ILE A 24 11.24 2.39 1.03
C ILE A 24 10.41 1.37 0.24
N MET A 25 9.13 1.27 0.51
CA MET A 25 8.25 0.39 -0.26
C MET A 25 8.25 0.74 -1.74
N GLU A 26 8.16 2.03 -2.09
CA GLU A 26 8.25 2.48 -3.49
C GLU A 26 9.55 2.05 -4.14
N SER A 27 10.67 2.20 -3.43
CA SER A 27 11.98 1.79 -3.92
C SER A 27 12.03 0.29 -4.22
N VAL A 28 11.46 -0.53 -3.35
CA VAL A 28 11.42 -1.98 -3.52
C VAL A 28 10.54 -2.36 -4.72
N TRP A 29 9.36 -1.74 -4.85
CA TRP A 29 8.48 -2.00 -5.99
C TRP A 29 9.12 -1.61 -7.31
N GLN A 30 9.79 -0.43 -7.37
CA GLN A 30 10.48 0.02 -8.58
C GLN A 30 11.58 -0.93 -9.02
N ALA A 31 12.24 -1.56 -8.08
CA ALA A 31 13.29 -2.53 -8.39
C ALA A 31 12.76 -3.79 -9.06
N SER A 32 11.54 -4.20 -8.77
CA SER A 32 10.88 -5.40 -9.30
C SER A 32 11.66 -6.69 -9.06
N ARG A 33 12.49 -6.71 -8.01
CA ARG A 33 13.31 -7.86 -7.60
C ARG A 33 13.73 -7.69 -6.15
N ALA A 34 14.28 -8.73 -5.57
CA ALA A 34 14.85 -8.63 -4.24
C ALA A 34 16.07 -7.69 -4.24
N VAL A 35 16.16 -6.83 -3.25
CA VAL A 35 17.21 -5.80 -3.16
C VAL A 35 17.86 -5.81 -1.78
N PRO A 36 19.17 -5.55 -1.71
CA PRO A 36 19.86 -5.40 -0.43
C PRO A 36 19.65 -4.00 0.15
N VAL A 37 19.95 -3.86 1.44
CA VAL A 37 19.84 -2.57 2.14
C VAL A 37 20.64 -1.47 1.42
N SER A 38 21.85 -1.80 0.96
CA SER A 38 22.73 -0.83 0.29
C SER A 38 22.10 -0.20 -0.94
N GLU A 39 21.37 -0.99 -1.73
CA GLU A 39 20.71 -0.47 -2.93
C GLU A 39 19.54 0.45 -2.57
N VAL A 40 18.74 0.08 -1.60
CA VAL A 40 17.63 0.93 -1.13
C VAL A 40 18.17 2.23 -0.56
N HIS A 41 19.20 2.14 0.27
CA HIS A 41 19.85 3.32 0.84
C HIS A 41 20.40 4.26 -0.26
N ALA A 42 21.04 3.69 -1.28
CA ALA A 42 21.57 4.49 -2.39
C ALA A 42 20.44 5.21 -3.15
N ARG A 43 19.33 4.53 -3.40
CA ARG A 43 18.19 5.12 -4.10
C ARG A 43 17.57 6.27 -3.32
N LEU A 44 17.42 6.12 -2.00
CA LEU A 44 16.86 7.15 -1.14
C LEU A 44 17.79 8.34 -0.95
N SER A 45 19.09 8.14 -1.14
CA SER A 45 20.10 9.19 -0.98
C SER A 45 20.27 10.05 -2.23
N ILE A 46 19.60 9.71 -3.33
CA ILE A 46 19.65 10.49 -4.56
C ILE A 46 19.10 11.90 -4.28
N GLY A 47 19.79 12.91 -4.78
CA GLY A 47 19.40 14.31 -4.57
C GLY A 47 19.97 14.94 -3.31
N GLY A 48 20.95 14.29 -2.66
CA GLY A 48 21.64 14.84 -1.49
C GLY A 48 20.88 14.65 -0.17
N ARG A 49 19.86 13.84 -0.16
CA ARG A 49 19.09 13.56 1.04
C ARG A 49 19.94 12.74 2.03
N SER A 50 19.96 13.17 3.29
CA SER A 50 20.73 12.52 4.33
C SER A 50 19.88 11.54 5.12
N ILE A 51 19.95 10.27 4.75
CA ILE A 51 19.29 9.18 5.48
C ILE A 51 20.38 8.17 5.84
N SER A 52 20.46 7.78 7.12
CA SER A 52 21.48 6.83 7.55
C SER A 52 21.16 5.42 7.05
N TYR A 53 22.22 4.67 6.78
CA TYR A 53 22.10 3.26 6.41
C TYR A 53 21.37 2.46 7.48
N SER A 54 21.68 2.72 8.75
CA SER A 54 21.02 2.01 9.86
C SER A 54 19.53 2.30 9.97
N ALA A 55 19.10 3.53 9.64
CA ALA A 55 17.68 3.87 9.61
C ALA A 55 16.95 3.09 8.52
N VAL A 56 17.53 3.02 7.31
CA VAL A 56 16.96 2.25 6.21
C VAL A 56 16.88 0.77 6.57
N LYS A 57 17.93 0.23 7.14
CA LYS A 57 17.97 -1.17 7.57
C LYS A 57 16.90 -1.47 8.61
N ALA A 58 16.74 -0.59 9.60
CA ALA A 58 15.73 -0.76 10.64
C ALA A 58 14.31 -0.78 10.08
N VAL A 59 14.03 0.13 9.14
CA VAL A 59 12.70 0.21 8.52
C VAL A 59 12.44 -1.01 7.63
N LEU A 60 13.43 -1.46 6.85
CA LEU A 60 13.30 -2.67 6.04
C LEU A 60 12.99 -3.90 6.92
N ASN A 61 13.70 -4.06 8.02
CA ASN A 61 13.45 -5.15 8.95
C ASN A 61 12.05 -5.05 9.57
N ASN A 62 11.63 -3.84 9.93
CA ASN A 62 10.30 -3.62 10.46
C ASN A 62 9.19 -3.98 9.45
N LEU A 63 9.37 -3.59 8.20
CA LEU A 63 8.44 -3.95 7.13
C LEU A 63 8.38 -5.47 6.91
N ALA A 64 9.52 -6.15 7.01
CA ALA A 64 9.57 -7.60 6.93
C ALA A 64 8.85 -8.25 8.11
N ASP A 65 9.02 -7.72 9.31
CA ASP A 65 8.34 -8.21 10.52
C ASP A 65 6.82 -8.04 10.41
N LYS A 66 6.37 -6.98 9.75
CA LYS A 66 4.94 -6.76 9.50
C LYS A 66 4.38 -7.60 8.35
N GLY A 67 5.24 -8.37 7.67
CA GLY A 67 4.83 -9.19 6.53
C GLY A 67 4.67 -8.43 5.21
N ARG A 68 5.13 -7.18 5.13
CA ARG A 68 5.06 -6.39 3.91
C ARG A 68 6.20 -6.67 2.96
N LEU A 69 7.31 -7.16 3.48
CA LEU A 69 8.47 -7.59 2.71
C LEU A 69 8.82 -9.01 3.10
N THR A 70 9.40 -9.75 2.17
CA THR A 70 10.06 -11.01 2.45
C THR A 70 11.55 -10.75 2.57
N LYS A 71 12.20 -11.48 3.46
CA LYS A 71 13.60 -11.32 3.79
C LYS A 71 14.33 -12.62 3.47
N THR A 72 15.32 -12.54 2.60
CA THR A 72 16.08 -13.71 2.17
C THR A 72 17.56 -13.45 2.35
N ARG A 73 18.25 -14.38 2.96
CA ARG A 73 19.70 -14.27 3.10
C ARG A 73 20.40 -14.98 1.95
N GLN A 74 21.33 -14.30 1.30
CA GLN A 74 22.19 -14.86 0.26
C GLN A 74 23.64 -14.56 0.62
N GLY A 75 24.37 -15.59 1.05
CA GLY A 75 25.72 -15.41 1.55
C GLY A 75 25.73 -14.54 2.81
N LYS A 76 26.46 -13.43 2.77
CA LYS A 76 26.56 -12.47 3.89
C LYS A 76 25.54 -11.33 3.78
N SER A 77 24.80 -11.28 2.69
CA SER A 77 23.86 -10.18 2.43
C SER A 77 22.42 -10.63 2.64
N THR A 78 21.59 -9.71 3.12
CA THR A 78 20.15 -9.91 3.25
C THR A 78 19.44 -9.11 2.16
N PHE A 79 18.51 -9.75 1.47
CA PHE A 79 17.73 -9.17 0.39
C PHE A 79 16.26 -9.08 0.79
N PHE A 80 15.61 -8.02 0.35
CA PHE A 80 14.20 -7.76 0.65
C PHE A 80 13.41 -7.66 -0.65
N ALA A 81 12.23 -8.27 -0.67
CA ALA A 81 11.31 -8.20 -1.79
C ALA A 81 9.90 -7.93 -1.27
N ALA A 82 9.09 -7.24 -2.07
CA ALA A 82 7.71 -6.98 -1.70
C ALA A 82 6.91 -8.29 -1.70
N THR A 83 6.09 -8.50 -0.68
CA THR A 83 5.19 -9.65 -0.60
C THR A 83 4.01 -9.51 -1.54
N ARG A 84 3.66 -8.27 -1.89
CA ARG A 84 2.55 -7.94 -2.77
C ARG A 84 2.98 -6.83 -3.73
N SER A 85 2.35 -6.79 -4.91
CA SER A 85 2.53 -5.68 -5.84
C SER A 85 1.99 -4.38 -5.24
N ARG A 86 2.36 -3.25 -5.84
CA ARG A 86 1.81 -1.94 -5.46
C ARG A 86 0.28 -1.95 -5.58
N GLU A 87 -0.24 -2.49 -6.68
CA GLU A 87 -1.67 -2.57 -6.94
C GLU A 87 -2.40 -3.41 -5.90
N GLU A 88 -1.82 -4.55 -5.54
CA GLU A 88 -2.38 -5.41 -4.49
C GLU A 88 -2.34 -4.73 -3.12
N PHE A 89 -1.28 -4.02 -2.83
CA PHE A 89 -1.15 -3.24 -1.59
C PHE A 89 -2.22 -2.15 -1.53
N ASP A 90 -2.37 -1.38 -2.61
CA ASP A 90 -3.37 -0.31 -2.68
C ASP A 90 -4.79 -0.85 -2.50
N ALA A 91 -5.10 -1.97 -3.16
CA ALA A 91 -6.40 -2.62 -3.03
C ALA A 91 -6.67 -3.07 -1.59
N GLN A 92 -5.65 -3.60 -0.92
CA GLN A 92 -5.78 -4.03 0.48
C GLN A 92 -6.04 -2.84 1.40
N VAL A 93 -5.36 -1.71 1.18
CA VAL A 93 -5.58 -0.48 1.94
C VAL A 93 -7.01 0.01 1.76
N VAL A 94 -7.47 0.11 0.52
CA VAL A 94 -8.84 0.54 0.22
C VAL A 94 -9.86 -0.38 0.89
N SER A 95 -9.65 -1.69 0.78
CA SER A 95 -10.52 -2.68 1.41
C SER A 95 -10.62 -2.49 2.93
N THR A 96 -9.49 -2.26 3.57
CA THR A 96 -9.43 -2.05 5.03
C THR A 96 -10.19 -0.77 5.42
N VAL A 97 -9.99 0.32 4.68
CA VAL A 97 -10.65 1.60 4.96
C VAL A 97 -12.17 1.47 4.79
N VAL A 98 -12.62 0.90 3.67
CA VAL A 98 -14.05 0.73 3.39
C VAL A 98 -14.71 -0.18 4.42
N SER A 99 -14.06 -1.28 4.80
CA SER A 99 -14.59 -2.17 5.83
C SER A 99 -14.73 -1.47 7.18
N SER A 100 -13.77 -0.65 7.53
CA SER A 100 -13.82 0.14 8.76
C SER A 100 -14.98 1.14 8.74
N LEU A 101 -15.15 1.85 7.63
CA LEU A 101 -16.27 2.78 7.47
C LEU A 101 -17.61 2.08 7.59
N LYS A 102 -17.74 0.90 6.97
CA LYS A 102 -18.98 0.13 7.03
C LYS A 102 -19.30 -0.31 8.46
N ARG A 103 -18.28 -0.79 9.20
CA ARG A 103 -18.47 -1.21 10.60
C ARG A 103 -18.87 -0.04 11.50
N ASN A 104 -18.26 1.12 11.31
CA ASN A 104 -18.44 2.25 12.21
C ASN A 104 -19.70 3.07 11.90
N PHE A 105 -20.10 3.16 10.64
CA PHE A 105 -21.19 4.03 10.19
C PHE A 105 -22.37 3.29 9.58
N GLY A 106 -22.19 2.05 9.13
CA GLY A 106 -23.27 1.22 8.59
C GLY A 106 -23.78 1.65 7.21
N PRO A 107 -25.12 1.51 6.97
CA PRO A 107 -25.70 1.70 5.63
C PRO A 107 -25.44 3.04 4.94
N PRO A 108 -25.32 4.19 5.65
CA PRO A 108 -25.02 5.46 4.98
C PRO A 108 -23.74 5.48 4.17
N VAL A 109 -22.80 4.58 4.46
CA VAL A 109 -21.51 4.52 3.76
C VAL A 109 -21.70 4.27 2.26
N ILE A 110 -22.60 3.36 1.89
CA ILE A 110 -22.83 3.01 0.48
C ILE A 110 -23.33 4.22 -0.30
N ALA A 111 -24.37 4.88 0.20
CA ALA A 111 -24.93 6.05 -0.45
C ALA A 111 -23.90 7.19 -0.55
N GLN A 112 -23.15 7.42 0.51
CA GLN A 112 -22.16 8.49 0.54
C GLN A 112 -21.00 8.22 -0.41
N LEU A 113 -20.54 6.98 -0.52
CA LEU A 113 -19.51 6.61 -1.49
C LEU A 113 -19.95 6.90 -2.92
N VAL A 114 -21.18 6.56 -3.26
CA VAL A 114 -21.72 6.84 -4.58
C VAL A 114 -21.81 8.35 -4.82
N ASN A 115 -22.31 9.10 -3.84
CA ASN A 115 -22.44 10.56 -3.96
C ASN A 115 -21.09 11.26 -4.14
N GLU A 116 -20.06 10.80 -3.42
CA GLU A 116 -18.74 11.42 -3.48
C GLU A 116 -17.93 11.01 -4.71
N LEU A 117 -18.10 9.77 -5.17
CA LEU A 117 -17.27 9.22 -6.24
C LEU A 117 -17.93 9.29 -7.61
N ALA A 118 -19.24 9.09 -7.70
CA ALA A 118 -19.97 9.11 -8.98
C ALA A 118 -20.40 10.54 -9.33
N ILE A 119 -19.42 11.41 -9.53
CA ILE A 119 -19.66 12.84 -9.80
C ILE A 119 -20.00 13.13 -11.27
N ASP A 120 -19.81 12.15 -12.15
CA ASP A 120 -20.13 12.25 -13.58
C ASP A 120 -20.74 10.94 -14.09
N GLU A 121 -21.28 11.00 -15.31
CA GLU A 121 -21.92 9.83 -15.91
C GLU A 121 -20.95 8.69 -16.19
N GLU A 122 -19.71 9.00 -16.52
CA GLU A 122 -18.67 8.00 -16.79
C GLU A 122 -18.37 7.17 -15.54
N THR A 123 -18.16 7.82 -14.41
CA THR A 123 -17.90 7.14 -13.15
C THR A 123 -19.13 6.35 -12.68
N LEU A 124 -20.32 6.92 -12.85
CA LEU A 124 -21.55 6.21 -12.51
C LEU A 124 -21.72 4.94 -13.35
N ALA A 125 -21.43 5.02 -14.64
CA ALA A 125 -21.46 3.86 -15.53
C ALA A 125 -20.45 2.78 -15.09
N GLU A 126 -19.29 3.18 -14.60
CA GLU A 126 -18.33 2.25 -14.05
C GLU A 126 -18.85 1.54 -12.79
N PHE A 127 -19.48 2.27 -11.88
CA PHE A 127 -20.15 1.68 -10.73
C PHE A 127 -21.17 0.63 -11.16
N GLU A 128 -22.00 0.95 -12.16
CA GLU A 128 -23.00 0.05 -12.68
C GLU A 128 -22.40 -1.24 -13.24
N ARG A 129 -21.27 -1.12 -13.99
CA ARG A 129 -20.56 -2.27 -14.54
C ARG A 129 -20.02 -3.17 -13.42
N VAL A 130 -19.39 -2.56 -12.42
CA VAL A 130 -18.80 -3.30 -11.28
C VAL A 130 -19.90 -4.00 -10.49
N ILE A 131 -21.01 -3.31 -10.25
CA ILE A 131 -22.18 -3.89 -9.55
C ILE A 131 -22.75 -5.08 -10.34
N ALA A 132 -22.92 -4.91 -11.65
CA ALA A 132 -23.44 -5.99 -12.51
C ALA A 132 -22.54 -7.23 -12.48
N ALA A 133 -21.23 -7.03 -12.56
CA ALA A 133 -20.26 -8.12 -12.48
C ALA A 133 -20.35 -8.85 -11.13
N ARG A 134 -20.47 -8.10 -10.05
CA ARG A 134 -20.57 -8.67 -8.70
C ARG A 134 -21.86 -9.45 -8.51
N LYS A 135 -22.97 -8.95 -9.03
CA LYS A 135 -24.26 -9.66 -9.00
C LYS A 135 -24.15 -10.99 -9.73
N SER A 136 -23.49 -11.00 -10.89
CA SER A 136 -23.26 -12.23 -11.66
C SER A 136 -22.45 -13.25 -10.85
N GLU A 137 -21.40 -12.82 -10.17
CA GLU A 137 -20.59 -13.69 -9.31
C GLU A 137 -21.41 -14.27 -8.17
N LEU A 138 -22.22 -13.45 -7.51
CA LEU A 138 -23.04 -13.89 -6.37
C LEU A 138 -24.23 -14.74 -6.78
N GLY A 139 -24.70 -14.60 -8.01
CA GLY A 139 -25.82 -15.36 -8.54
C GLY A 139 -25.42 -16.73 -9.13
N SER A 140 -24.13 -17.01 -9.19
CA SER A 140 -23.60 -18.25 -9.77
C SER A 140 -23.54 -19.38 -8.74
#